data_f2f68a805b84ee5046f20199a1f057b9
#
_entry.id   f2f68a805b84ee5046f20199a1f057b9
#
_cell.length_a   1.000
_cell.length_b   1.000
_cell.length_c   1.000
_cell.angle_alpha   90.00
_cell.angle_beta   90.00
_cell.angle_gamma   90.00
#
_symmetry.space_group_name_H-M   'P 1'
#
loop_
_entity.id
_entity.type
_entity.pdbx_description
1 polymer ?
#
loop_
_entity_poly.entity_id
_entity_poly.type
_entity_poly.pdbx_seq_one_letter_code
_entity_poly.pdbx_strand_id
1 'polypeptide(L)'
;MTRRRDILTASGSGMLPAWLASPAGAQENSIGDNLSAAEKDNIALVDRFCQAWDAMDLGQVCATMSAQCVYRQSQNTPPVTGYQAITEMMQSWIDSASAITYEVLETFARGPVVFNHRIDIYHSDNDARHLEWEGVGLFLVADGLIQEWQDFTMRVKRGRG
;
A
#
# COMPACT_ATOMS: atom_id res chain seq x y z
N MET A 1 13.57 -34.24 -74.53
CA MET A 1 14.82 -34.06 -73.72
C MET A 1 14.50 -33.24 -72.52
N THR A 2 14.25 -33.90 -71.37
CA THR A 2 13.83 -33.23 -70.13
C THR A 2 14.87 -33.53 -69.08
N ARG A 3 15.59 -32.50 -68.65
CA ARG A 3 16.57 -32.61 -67.54
C ARG A 3 15.89 -32.53 -66.21
N ARG A 4 15.97 -33.59 -65.40
CA ARG A 4 15.66 -33.57 -63.98
C ARG A 4 16.75 -32.79 -63.24
N ARG A 5 16.32 -31.88 -62.36
CA ARG A 5 17.19 -31.23 -61.37
C ARG A 5 17.03 -31.97 -60.04
N ASP A 6 18.12 -32.56 -59.57
CA ASP A 6 18.19 -33.17 -58.24
C ASP A 6 18.26 -32.04 -57.22
N ILE A 7 17.34 -32.07 -56.28
CA ILE A 7 17.38 -31.17 -55.12
C ILE A 7 18.08 -31.90 -53.98
N LEU A 8 19.28 -31.44 -53.68
CA LEU A 8 20.02 -31.86 -52.49
C LEU A 8 19.34 -31.26 -51.24
N THR A 9 18.73 -32.12 -50.41
CA THR A 9 18.27 -31.79 -49.08
C THR A 9 19.46 -31.80 -48.11
N ALA A 10 19.91 -30.63 -47.72
CA ALA A 10 20.90 -30.48 -46.63
C ALA A 10 20.16 -30.50 -45.32
N SER A 11 20.27 -31.62 -44.59
CA SER A 11 19.84 -31.74 -43.17
C SER A 11 20.83 -31.00 -42.28
N GLY A 12 20.55 -29.74 -42.01
CA GLY A 12 21.28 -28.96 -41.02
C GLY A 12 20.70 -29.20 -39.65
N SER A 13 21.33 -30.08 -38.85
CA SER A 13 21.08 -30.18 -37.41
C SER A 13 21.61 -28.94 -36.70
N GLY A 14 20.77 -27.91 -36.60
CA GLY A 14 21.10 -26.73 -35.82
C GLY A 14 21.04 -27.06 -34.34
N MET A 15 22.18 -27.22 -33.69
CA MET A 15 22.29 -27.20 -32.24
C MET A 15 21.95 -25.80 -31.76
N LEU A 16 20.81 -25.64 -31.07
CA LEU A 16 20.48 -24.41 -30.38
C LEU A 16 21.49 -24.20 -29.23
N PRO A 17 22.03 -22.98 -29.04
CA PRO A 17 22.97 -22.73 -27.99
C PRO A 17 22.34 -22.92 -26.61
N ALA A 18 23.05 -23.62 -25.70
CA ALA A 18 22.58 -24.06 -24.38
C ALA A 18 22.15 -22.93 -23.41
N TRP A 19 22.35 -21.67 -23.76
CA TRP A 19 21.92 -20.55 -22.93
C TRP A 19 20.39 -20.22 -23.07
N LEU A 20 19.69 -20.82 -24.03
CA LEU A 20 18.24 -20.69 -24.19
C LEU A 20 17.43 -21.68 -23.32
N ALA A 21 18.10 -22.58 -22.60
CA ALA A 21 17.49 -23.56 -21.73
C ALA A 21 17.75 -23.27 -20.25
N SER A 22 17.62 -22.02 -19.82
CA SER A 22 17.39 -21.77 -18.39
C SER A 22 15.93 -22.07 -18.12
N PRO A 23 15.61 -23.03 -17.24
CA PRO A 23 14.29 -23.08 -16.66
C PRO A 23 14.17 -21.81 -15.82
N ALA A 24 13.45 -20.81 -16.33
CA ALA A 24 12.87 -19.79 -15.47
C ALA A 24 11.88 -20.53 -14.56
N GLY A 25 12.38 -21.13 -13.50
CA GLY A 25 11.61 -21.38 -12.32
C GLY A 25 11.23 -20.00 -11.80
N ALA A 26 10.17 -19.43 -12.33
CA ALA A 26 9.45 -18.38 -11.65
C ALA A 26 9.04 -19.01 -10.32
N GLN A 27 9.83 -18.75 -9.29
CA GLN A 27 9.43 -18.96 -7.93
C GLN A 27 8.29 -17.95 -7.77
N GLU A 28 7.05 -18.42 -7.85
CA GLU A 28 5.88 -17.66 -7.40
C GLU A 28 6.10 -17.45 -5.90
N ASN A 29 6.87 -16.42 -5.56
CA ASN A 29 6.83 -15.84 -4.23
C ASN A 29 5.46 -15.14 -4.16
N SER A 30 4.44 -15.86 -3.72
CA SER A 30 3.24 -15.24 -3.22
C SER A 30 3.69 -14.31 -2.07
N ILE A 31 3.42 -13.03 -2.23
CA ILE A 31 3.86 -11.94 -1.34
C ILE A 31 3.30 -12.12 0.09
N GLY A 32 2.48 -13.16 0.35
CA GLY A 32 1.85 -13.43 1.64
C GLY A 32 2.35 -14.64 2.42
N ASP A 33 3.04 -15.60 1.80
CA ASP A 33 3.15 -16.93 2.39
C ASP A 33 4.31 -17.12 3.39
N ASN A 34 5.23 -16.15 3.56
CA ASN A 34 6.38 -16.28 4.44
C ASN A 34 6.74 -15.00 5.19
N LEU A 35 5.74 -14.31 5.78
CA LEU A 35 6.02 -13.16 6.63
C LEU A 35 6.81 -13.57 7.88
N SER A 36 7.89 -12.86 8.17
CA SER A 36 8.60 -12.94 9.44
C SER A 36 7.70 -12.49 10.61
N ALA A 37 8.07 -12.81 11.84
CA ALA A 37 7.37 -12.34 13.03
C ALA A 37 7.31 -10.81 13.06
N ALA A 38 8.42 -10.13 12.77
CA ALA A 38 8.48 -8.67 12.74
C ALA A 38 7.55 -8.06 11.67
N GLU A 39 7.42 -8.66 10.49
CA GLU A 39 6.49 -8.18 9.46
C GLU A 39 5.03 -8.35 9.89
N LYS A 40 4.69 -9.45 10.56
CA LYS A 40 3.36 -9.65 11.15
C LYS A 40 3.04 -8.62 12.23
N ASP A 41 4.00 -8.32 13.09
CA ASP A 41 3.86 -7.31 14.14
C ASP A 41 3.67 -5.91 13.54
N ASN A 42 4.40 -5.59 12.47
CA ASN A 42 4.27 -4.33 11.75
C ASN A 42 2.90 -4.20 11.06
N ILE A 43 2.38 -5.27 10.45
CA ILE A 43 1.01 -5.30 9.89
C ILE A 43 0.00 -5.07 11.01
N ALA A 44 0.11 -5.80 12.13
CA ALA A 44 -0.80 -5.64 13.26
C ALA A 44 -0.77 -4.23 13.87
N LEU A 45 0.37 -3.52 13.81
CA LEU A 45 0.46 -2.12 14.22
C LEU A 45 -0.35 -1.22 13.29
N VAL A 46 -0.21 -1.40 11.96
CA VAL A 46 -0.95 -0.61 10.96
C VAL A 46 -2.45 -0.92 11.03
N ASP A 47 -2.84 -2.16 11.28
CA ASP A 47 -4.24 -2.53 11.49
C ASP A 47 -4.84 -1.81 12.72
N ARG A 48 -4.10 -1.73 13.82
CA ARG A 48 -4.53 -0.94 15.00
C ARG A 48 -4.66 0.55 14.68
N PHE A 49 -3.76 1.09 13.88
CA PHE A 49 -3.85 2.47 13.39
C PHE A 49 -5.14 2.70 12.59
N CYS A 50 -5.49 1.82 11.65
CA CYS A 50 -6.73 1.92 10.87
C CYS A 50 -7.97 1.80 11.77
N GLN A 51 -7.99 0.85 12.71
CA GLN A 51 -9.09 0.68 13.67
C GLN A 51 -9.27 1.91 14.57
N ALA A 52 -8.19 2.58 14.96
CA ALA A 52 -8.25 3.82 15.74
C ALA A 52 -8.90 4.97 14.95
N TRP A 53 -8.68 5.02 13.64
CA TRP A 53 -9.37 5.95 12.74
C TRP A 53 -10.86 5.64 12.63
N ASP A 54 -11.26 4.39 12.46
CA ASP A 54 -12.66 3.96 12.44
C ASP A 54 -13.39 4.35 13.74
N ALA A 55 -12.66 4.24 14.86
CA ALA A 55 -13.18 4.66 16.17
C ALA A 55 -13.16 6.18 16.38
N MET A 56 -12.58 6.95 15.47
CA MET A 56 -12.31 8.39 15.61
C MET A 56 -11.54 8.72 16.91
N ASP A 57 -10.67 7.81 17.36
CA ASP A 57 -9.88 7.92 18.58
C ASP A 57 -8.46 8.39 18.27
N LEU A 58 -8.26 9.73 18.22
CA LEU A 58 -6.95 10.33 17.98
C LEU A 58 -5.90 9.92 19.02
N GLY A 59 -6.31 9.63 20.26
CA GLY A 59 -5.39 9.16 21.29
C GLY A 59 -4.78 7.81 20.90
N GLN A 60 -5.60 6.89 20.41
CA GLN A 60 -5.13 5.60 19.91
C GLN A 60 -4.35 5.73 18.60
N VAL A 61 -4.75 6.62 17.69
CA VAL A 61 -3.95 6.93 16.48
C VAL A 61 -2.56 7.38 16.89
N CYS A 62 -2.45 8.34 17.82
CA CYS A 62 -1.17 8.83 18.32
C CYS A 62 -0.33 7.75 18.99
N ALA A 63 -0.97 6.83 19.73
CA ALA A 63 -0.27 5.74 20.42
C ALA A 63 0.43 4.76 19.46
N THR A 64 0.07 4.75 18.18
CA THR A 64 0.75 3.96 17.16
C THR A 64 1.95 4.66 16.53
N MET A 65 2.11 5.97 16.73
CA MET A 65 3.14 6.80 16.10
C MET A 65 4.29 7.15 17.04
N SER A 66 5.49 7.30 16.51
CA SER A 66 6.61 7.86 17.26
C SER A 66 6.41 9.36 17.50
N ALA A 67 7.04 9.88 18.55
CA ALA A 67 6.99 11.31 18.89
C ALA A 67 7.48 12.22 17.75
N GLN A 68 8.34 11.70 16.86
CA GLN A 68 8.90 12.39 15.71
C GLN A 68 8.34 11.87 14.38
N CYS A 69 7.19 11.20 14.40
CA CYS A 69 6.55 10.69 13.19
C CYS A 69 6.45 11.76 12.11
N VAL A 70 6.72 11.38 10.87
CA VAL A 70 6.59 12.26 9.70
C VAL A 70 5.37 11.80 8.90
N TYR A 71 4.41 12.69 8.71
CA TYR A 71 3.22 12.43 7.92
C TYR A 71 3.17 13.26 6.66
N ARG A 72 2.81 12.62 5.55
CA ARG A 72 2.54 13.28 4.28
C ARG A 72 1.16 12.85 3.77
N GLN A 73 0.23 13.78 3.79
CA GLN A 73 -1.18 13.54 3.46
C GLN A 73 -1.42 13.15 1.98
N SER A 74 -0.55 13.59 1.08
CA SER A 74 -0.61 13.23 -0.33
C SER A 74 0.74 13.45 -1.01
N GLN A 75 0.87 12.99 -2.25
CA GLN A 75 2.12 13.10 -3.02
C GLN A 75 2.65 14.53 -3.13
N ASN A 76 1.74 15.53 -3.11
CA ASN A 76 2.07 16.93 -3.40
C ASN A 76 2.01 17.83 -2.16
N THR A 77 1.74 17.28 -0.97
CA THR A 77 1.70 18.07 0.27
C THR A 77 3.05 18.06 0.97
N PRO A 78 3.47 19.18 1.59
CA PRO A 78 4.63 19.17 2.49
C PRO A 78 4.39 18.21 3.67
N PRO A 79 5.43 17.56 4.20
CA PRO A 79 5.30 16.72 5.37
C PRO A 79 5.04 17.55 6.63
N VAL A 80 4.28 16.95 7.56
CA VAL A 80 4.12 17.42 8.93
C VAL A 80 4.94 16.50 9.84
N THR A 81 5.71 17.05 10.76
CA THR A 81 6.60 16.30 11.65
C THR A 81 6.18 16.46 13.10
N GLY A 82 6.18 15.35 13.82
CA GLY A 82 5.80 15.25 15.22
C GLY A 82 4.31 14.91 15.38
N TYR A 83 4.05 13.89 16.25
CA TYR A 83 2.68 13.41 16.43
C TYR A 83 1.72 14.51 16.90
N GLN A 84 2.18 15.48 17.70
CA GLN A 84 1.36 16.58 18.16
C GLN A 84 0.85 17.45 17.00
N ALA A 85 1.73 17.87 16.11
CA ALA A 85 1.35 18.67 14.94
C ALA A 85 0.45 17.87 13.97
N ILE A 86 0.72 16.56 13.83
CA ILE A 86 -0.12 15.66 13.05
C ILE A 86 -1.52 15.58 13.67
N THR A 87 -1.60 15.41 14.99
CA THR A 87 -2.89 15.34 15.72
C THR A 87 -3.69 16.63 15.58
N GLU A 88 -3.04 17.78 15.76
CA GLU A 88 -3.70 19.10 15.60
C GLU A 88 -4.29 19.27 14.19
N MET A 89 -3.54 18.85 13.16
CA MET A 89 -4.03 18.87 11.79
C MET A 89 -5.24 17.94 11.59
N MET A 90 -5.21 16.75 12.20
CA MET A 90 -6.26 15.75 12.05
C MET A 90 -7.51 16.03 12.88
N GLN A 91 -7.38 16.79 13.98
CA GLN A 91 -8.50 17.13 14.84
C GLN A 91 -9.64 17.79 14.05
N SER A 92 -9.32 18.66 13.09
CA SER A 92 -10.32 19.29 12.25
C SER A 92 -11.13 18.33 11.39
N TRP A 93 -10.54 17.21 10.98
CA TRP A 93 -11.24 16.14 10.26
C TRP A 93 -12.20 15.40 11.19
N ILE A 94 -11.71 15.01 12.36
CA ILE A 94 -12.52 14.33 13.39
C ILE A 94 -13.69 15.21 13.82
N ASP A 95 -13.45 16.50 14.13
CA ASP A 95 -14.49 17.43 14.62
C ASP A 95 -15.59 17.69 13.58
N SER A 96 -15.28 17.50 12.31
CA SER A 96 -16.23 17.73 11.20
C SER A 96 -16.85 16.45 10.64
N ALA A 97 -16.39 15.29 11.11
CA ALA A 97 -16.91 14.00 10.69
C ALA A 97 -18.03 13.50 11.61
N SER A 98 -19.06 12.89 11.03
CA SER A 98 -20.00 12.03 11.76
C SER A 98 -19.55 10.57 11.78
N ALA A 99 -18.76 10.16 10.80
CA ALA A 99 -18.10 8.87 10.73
C ALA A 99 -16.87 8.91 9.82
N ILE A 100 -15.87 8.14 10.16
CA ILE A 100 -14.70 7.84 9.32
C ILE A 100 -14.58 6.32 9.27
N THR A 101 -14.33 5.77 8.09
CA THR A 101 -14.09 4.34 7.90
C THR A 101 -12.89 4.11 7.02
N TYR A 102 -11.99 3.24 7.46
CA TYR A 102 -10.86 2.74 6.69
C TYR A 102 -11.15 1.31 6.24
N GLU A 103 -11.75 1.16 5.07
CA GLU A 103 -11.99 -0.15 4.47
C GLU A 103 -10.68 -0.69 3.91
N VAL A 104 -9.99 -1.51 4.69
CA VAL A 104 -8.72 -2.13 4.31
C VAL A 104 -8.98 -3.26 3.33
N LEU A 105 -8.44 -3.13 2.11
CA LEU A 105 -8.56 -4.12 1.04
C LEU A 105 -7.41 -5.13 1.11
N GLU A 106 -6.18 -4.65 1.36
CA GLU A 106 -5.00 -5.47 1.45
C GLU A 106 -3.90 -4.78 2.26
N THR A 107 -3.19 -5.53 3.09
CA THR A 107 -2.00 -5.07 3.79
C THR A 107 -0.87 -6.06 3.57
N PHE A 108 0.31 -5.57 3.22
CA PHE A 108 1.52 -6.38 3.13
C PHE A 108 2.74 -5.64 3.66
N ALA A 109 3.73 -6.39 4.10
CA ALA A 109 4.95 -5.85 4.67
C ALA A 109 6.20 -6.46 4.03
N ARG A 110 7.27 -5.65 3.99
CA ARG A 110 8.61 -6.11 3.65
C ARG A 110 9.61 -5.44 4.56
N GLY A 111 10.15 -6.20 5.53
CA GLY A 111 10.98 -5.63 6.58
C GLY A 111 10.22 -4.54 7.36
N PRO A 112 10.78 -3.33 7.50
CA PRO A 112 10.14 -2.24 8.22
C PRO A 112 9.04 -1.50 7.45
N VAL A 113 8.86 -1.82 6.16
CA VAL A 113 7.91 -1.12 5.29
C VAL A 113 6.59 -1.88 5.24
N VAL A 114 5.49 -1.18 5.50
CA VAL A 114 4.12 -1.71 5.36
C VAL A 114 3.38 -0.90 4.32
N PHE A 115 2.68 -1.58 3.42
CA PHE A 115 1.73 -1.00 2.48
C PHE A 115 0.32 -1.43 2.88
N ASN A 116 -0.58 -0.48 2.88
CA ASN A 116 -1.98 -0.70 3.23
C ASN A 116 -2.86 -0.10 2.14
N HIS A 117 -3.41 -0.96 1.27
CA HIS A 117 -4.38 -0.56 0.25
C HIS A 117 -5.75 -0.49 0.88
N ARG A 118 -6.40 0.66 0.80
CA ARG A 118 -7.67 0.90 1.47
C ARG A 118 -8.54 1.94 0.76
N ILE A 119 -9.78 1.97 1.17
CA ILE A 119 -10.73 3.02 0.83
C ILE A 119 -11.01 3.80 2.13
N ASP A 120 -10.68 5.07 2.14
CA ASP A 120 -10.99 5.97 3.24
C ASP A 120 -12.33 6.64 2.96
N ILE A 121 -13.30 6.46 3.84
CA ILE A 121 -14.65 6.98 3.72
C ILE A 121 -14.89 8.00 4.84
N TYR A 122 -15.29 9.20 4.46
CA TYR A 122 -15.56 10.29 5.35
C TYR A 122 -17.00 10.76 5.18
N HIS A 123 -17.73 10.84 6.28
CA HIS A 123 -19.07 11.37 6.36
C HIS A 123 -19.10 12.64 7.20
N SER A 124 -19.84 13.66 6.74
CA SER A 124 -20.09 14.86 7.51
C SER A 124 -21.58 15.20 7.48
N ASP A 125 -22.20 15.31 8.64
CA ASP A 125 -23.61 15.64 8.75
C ASP A 125 -23.92 17.08 8.39
N ASN A 126 -22.97 17.99 8.62
CA ASN A 126 -23.16 19.42 8.41
C ASN A 126 -23.30 19.83 6.94
N ASP A 127 -22.70 19.05 6.05
CA ASP A 127 -22.62 19.37 4.61
C ASP A 127 -23.28 18.31 3.73
N ALA A 128 -23.83 17.25 4.31
CA ALA A 128 -24.21 16.02 3.59
C ALA A 128 -23.10 15.55 2.64
N ARG A 129 -21.83 15.78 3.03
CA ARG A 129 -20.66 15.36 2.25
C ARG A 129 -20.36 13.92 2.53
N HIS A 130 -20.24 13.19 1.44
CA HIS A 130 -19.65 11.87 1.43
C HIS A 130 -18.40 11.95 0.54
N LEU A 131 -17.25 11.68 1.11
CA LEU A 131 -15.98 11.64 0.39
C LEU A 131 -15.41 10.23 0.51
N GLU A 132 -14.93 9.70 -0.58
CA GLU A 132 -14.34 8.38 -0.67
C GLU A 132 -13.01 8.49 -1.41
N TRP A 133 -11.92 8.08 -0.77
CA TRP A 133 -10.59 8.05 -1.37
C TRP A 133 -10.11 6.61 -1.42
N GLU A 134 -9.83 6.12 -2.60
CA GLU A 134 -9.07 4.89 -2.76
C GLU A 134 -7.59 5.24 -2.86
N GLY A 135 -6.77 4.60 -2.05
CA GLY A 135 -5.35 4.92 -1.97
C GLY A 135 -4.52 3.85 -1.28
N VAL A 136 -3.23 4.15 -1.19
CA VAL A 136 -2.26 3.33 -0.47
C VAL A 136 -1.60 4.17 0.60
N GLY A 137 -1.64 3.69 1.84
CA GLY A 137 -0.78 4.16 2.92
C GLY A 137 0.56 3.42 2.86
N LEU A 138 1.65 4.16 2.85
CA LEU A 138 3.00 3.68 3.05
C LEU A 138 3.44 4.02 4.46
N PHE A 139 3.85 3.01 5.23
CA PHE A 139 4.30 3.17 6.59
C PHE A 139 5.72 2.65 6.74
N LEU A 140 6.57 3.41 7.42
CA LEU A 140 7.87 2.96 7.91
C LEU A 140 7.75 2.70 9.41
N VAL A 141 7.98 1.46 9.82
CA VAL A 141 7.87 1.03 11.22
C VAL A 141 9.24 0.72 11.79
N ALA A 142 9.54 1.29 12.95
CA ALA A 142 10.72 0.94 13.74
C ALA A 142 10.38 1.04 15.23
N ASP A 143 11.00 0.18 16.04
CA ASP A 143 10.80 0.10 17.49
C ASP A 143 9.32 -0.05 17.91
N GLY A 144 8.53 -0.75 17.08
CA GLY A 144 7.11 -0.99 17.34
C GLY A 144 6.20 0.24 17.17
N LEU A 145 6.69 1.31 16.51
CA LEU A 145 5.96 2.54 16.24
C LEU A 145 6.11 2.97 14.77
N ILE A 146 5.11 3.66 14.25
CA ILE A 146 5.13 4.28 12.93
C ILE A 146 6.05 5.50 12.99
N GLN A 147 7.14 5.49 12.21
CA GLN A 147 8.10 6.58 12.07
C GLN A 147 7.73 7.53 10.93
N GLU A 148 7.22 6.96 9.84
CA GLU A 148 6.71 7.72 8.69
C GLU A 148 5.39 7.12 8.23
N TRP A 149 4.50 8.01 7.81
CA TRP A 149 3.26 7.66 7.15
C TRP A 149 3.04 8.58 5.96
N GLN A 150 2.83 8.01 4.80
CA GLN A 150 2.55 8.75 3.58
C GLN A 150 1.37 8.12 2.84
N ASP A 151 0.41 8.96 2.44
CA ASP A 151 -0.72 8.53 1.63
C ASP A 151 -0.50 8.85 0.14
N PHE A 152 -0.89 7.89 -0.69
CA PHE A 152 -0.92 7.99 -2.14
C PHE A 152 -2.35 7.78 -2.61
N THR A 153 -3.01 8.87 -2.99
CA THR A 153 -4.39 8.81 -3.47
C THR A 153 -4.41 8.37 -4.94
N MET A 154 -5.12 7.29 -5.21
CA MET A 154 -5.33 6.77 -6.57
C MET A 154 -6.62 7.30 -7.17
N ARG A 155 -7.70 7.36 -6.40
CA ARG A 155 -9.01 7.80 -6.86
C ARG A 155 -9.75 8.56 -5.76
N VAL A 156 -10.51 9.57 -6.18
CA VAL A 156 -11.44 10.28 -5.29
C VAL A 156 -12.83 10.19 -5.89
N LYS A 157 -13.79 9.70 -5.12
CA LYS A 157 -15.20 9.75 -5.44
C LYS A 157 -15.87 10.77 -4.53
N ARG A 158 -16.74 11.60 -5.08
CA ARG A 158 -17.55 12.54 -4.33
C ARG A 158 -19.01 12.15 -4.55
N GLY A 159 -19.60 11.52 -3.53
CA GLY A 159 -21.03 11.25 -3.49
C GLY A 159 -21.78 12.51 -3.07
N ARG A 160 -23.00 12.69 -3.60
CA ARG A 160 -24.01 13.56 -2.97
C ARG A 160 -24.84 12.62 -2.10
N GLY A 161 -24.93 12.92 -0.80
CA GLY A 161 -25.83 12.24 0.11
C GLY A 161 -27.29 12.44 -0.29
#